data_425c5f6e9785753267c557c5652a7d15
#
_entry.id   425c5f6e9785753267c557c5652a7d15
#
_cell.length_a   1.000
_cell.length_b   1.000
_cell.length_c   1.000
_cell.angle_alpha   90.00
_cell.angle_beta   90.00
_cell.angle_gamma   90.00
#
_symmetry.space_group_name_H-M   'P 1'
#
loop_
_entity.id
_entity.type
_entity.pdbx_description
1 polymer ?
#
loop_
_entity_poly.entity_id
_entity_poly.type
_entity_poly.pdbx_seq_one_letter_code
_entity_poly.pdbx_strand_id
1 'polypeptide(L)'
;MEIGVLTVALADEPLTNVIAYLDDLGVGAVELGCGGFVGDDHLPRDEYLDDPDAQSGLLETVAAHDLEISALSTHNNPLHPDADRRERAQTEIREAIRLADQMGVENVNTFSGLPAGGPDDEVPNWITAPWPPEHAEALEYQWDVATDQWSDLAAVAADHGVDVCIEMHPNMLVYEPHGLLRLREATNERVGANFDPSHLYWQGIDVTEAIRFLGERDAVHHFHAKDTKLYEANARTKGYLDTAPYTDEPERSWLFRSIGYGHDEAHWKDVVSTLRMVGYEGALSIEHEDSLTSGREGLEKAVDLLERAVFETRPGEAYWT
;
A
#
# COMPACT_ATOMS: atom_id res chain seq x y z
N MET A 1 -0.07 0.10 -17.54
CA MET A 1 0.36 0.52 -16.19
C MET A 1 0.80 1.96 -16.31
N GLU A 2 0.22 2.83 -15.51
CA GLU A 2 0.60 4.24 -15.41
C GLU A 2 1.53 4.44 -14.21
N ILE A 3 2.38 5.47 -14.27
CA ILE A 3 3.14 5.89 -13.10
C ILE A 3 2.21 6.74 -12.24
N GLY A 4 2.06 6.38 -10.98
CA GLY A 4 1.27 7.10 -10.00
C GLY A 4 2.12 7.65 -8.86
N VAL A 5 1.53 8.51 -8.03
CA VAL A 5 2.16 9.06 -6.83
C VAL A 5 1.16 9.14 -5.68
N LEU A 6 1.52 8.59 -4.53
CA LEU A 6 0.85 8.88 -3.26
C LEU A 6 1.25 10.30 -2.81
N THR A 7 0.28 11.20 -2.80
CA THR A 7 0.55 12.65 -2.67
C THR A 7 0.98 13.10 -1.28
N VAL A 8 0.96 12.21 -0.28
CA VAL A 8 1.35 12.49 1.11
C VAL A 8 2.77 13.05 1.24
N ALA A 9 3.69 12.65 0.36
CA ALA A 9 5.06 13.20 0.33
C ALA A 9 5.11 14.72 0.02
N LEU A 10 4.00 15.31 -0.43
CA LEU A 10 3.84 16.71 -0.80
C LEU A 10 2.68 17.38 -0.02
N ALA A 11 2.28 16.84 1.13
CA ALA A 11 1.14 17.29 1.93
C ALA A 11 1.24 18.76 2.38
N ASP A 12 2.42 19.33 2.45
CA ASP A 12 2.64 20.75 2.79
C ASP A 12 2.19 21.73 1.67
N GLU A 13 1.86 21.22 0.47
CA GLU A 13 1.49 22.01 -0.69
C GLU A 13 -0.02 21.87 -1.02
N PRO A 14 -0.68 22.88 -1.55
CA PRO A 14 -2.06 22.75 -2.02
C PRO A 14 -2.16 21.68 -3.12
N LEU A 15 -3.19 20.81 -3.08
CA LEU A 15 -3.37 19.72 -4.04
C LEU A 15 -3.32 20.19 -5.51
N THR A 16 -3.89 21.37 -5.83
CA THR A 16 -3.84 21.91 -7.20
C THR A 16 -2.43 22.17 -7.69
N ASN A 17 -1.51 22.57 -6.81
CA ASN A 17 -0.09 22.74 -7.17
C ASN A 17 0.61 21.39 -7.33
N VAL A 18 0.25 20.42 -6.49
CA VAL A 18 0.78 19.05 -6.57
C VAL A 18 0.34 18.40 -7.87
N ILE A 19 -0.94 18.49 -8.24
CA ILE A 19 -1.46 17.95 -9.51
C ILE A 19 -0.73 18.57 -10.71
N ALA A 20 -0.58 19.89 -10.77
CA ALA A 20 0.14 20.56 -11.86
C ALA A 20 1.63 20.13 -11.93
N TYR A 21 2.28 19.94 -10.79
CA TYR A 21 3.65 19.47 -10.73
C TYR A 21 3.78 18.02 -11.22
N LEU A 22 2.85 17.14 -10.86
CA LEU A 22 2.86 15.74 -11.28
C LEU A 22 2.57 15.59 -12.78
N ASP A 23 1.68 16.42 -13.33
CA ASP A 23 1.44 16.51 -14.79
C ASP A 23 2.73 16.95 -15.53
N ASP A 24 3.38 18.03 -15.08
CA ASP A 24 4.66 18.48 -15.63
C ASP A 24 5.77 17.37 -15.55
N LEU A 25 5.67 16.48 -14.58
CA LEU A 25 6.60 15.36 -14.37
C LEU A 25 6.28 14.13 -15.23
N GLY A 26 5.13 14.10 -15.91
CA GLY A 26 4.70 12.96 -16.74
C GLY A 26 4.04 11.82 -15.95
N VAL A 27 3.55 12.11 -14.75
CA VAL A 27 2.76 11.16 -13.94
C VAL A 27 1.35 11.05 -14.50
N GLY A 28 0.78 9.83 -14.56
CA GLY A 28 -0.56 9.58 -15.07
C GLY A 28 -1.62 9.32 -13.99
N ALA A 29 -1.21 9.10 -12.73
CA ALA A 29 -2.15 8.81 -11.65
C ALA A 29 -1.75 9.45 -10.32
N VAL A 30 -2.75 9.74 -9.49
CA VAL A 30 -2.55 10.17 -8.10
C VAL A 30 -3.26 9.21 -7.15
N GLU A 31 -2.65 8.99 -6.01
CA GLU A 31 -3.23 8.30 -4.87
C GLU A 31 -3.41 9.31 -3.75
N LEU A 32 -4.62 9.40 -3.17
CA LEU A 32 -4.97 10.44 -2.21
C LEU A 32 -5.18 9.84 -0.82
N GLY A 33 -4.44 10.35 0.16
CA GLY A 33 -4.71 10.07 1.57
C GLY A 33 -6.06 10.69 2.00
N CYS A 34 -6.92 9.90 2.65
CA CYS A 34 -8.23 10.31 3.14
C CYS A 34 -8.48 9.93 4.60
N GLY A 35 -7.42 9.67 5.37
CA GLY A 35 -7.49 9.35 6.80
C GLY A 35 -6.37 8.42 7.28
N GLY A 36 -6.43 8.02 8.56
CA GLY A 36 -5.46 7.13 9.18
C GLY A 36 -4.06 7.74 9.32
N PHE A 37 -3.03 6.91 9.17
CA PHE A 37 -1.63 7.33 9.33
C PHE A 37 -1.11 8.18 8.16
N VAL A 38 -1.74 8.09 7.01
CA VAL A 38 -1.35 8.87 5.81
C VAL A 38 -1.95 10.27 5.80
N GLY A 39 -2.90 10.56 6.72
CA GLY A 39 -3.56 11.87 6.79
C GLY A 39 -4.60 12.07 5.68
N ASP A 40 -5.15 13.26 5.63
CA ASP A 40 -6.21 13.66 4.70
C ASP A 40 -6.02 15.10 4.15
N ASP A 41 -4.77 15.60 4.19
CA ASP A 41 -4.44 16.99 3.80
C ASP A 41 -4.90 17.34 2.38
N HIS A 42 -4.88 16.37 1.45
CA HIS A 42 -5.31 16.57 0.05
C HIS A 42 -6.74 16.10 -0.22
N LEU A 43 -7.31 15.25 0.62
CA LEU A 43 -8.68 14.76 0.53
C LEU A 43 -9.29 14.65 1.92
N PRO A 44 -9.66 15.77 2.56
CA PRO A 44 -10.35 15.73 3.86
C PRO A 44 -11.72 15.05 3.67
N ARG A 45 -11.76 13.77 4.05
CA ARG A 45 -12.89 12.86 3.79
C ARG A 45 -14.24 13.48 4.18
N ASP A 46 -14.30 14.15 5.33
CA ASP A 46 -15.53 14.73 5.86
C ASP A 46 -16.08 15.88 4.98
N GLU A 47 -15.24 16.50 4.14
CA GLU A 47 -15.64 17.58 3.22
C GLU A 47 -16.15 17.02 1.88
N TYR A 48 -15.74 15.81 1.51
CA TYR A 48 -16.09 15.19 0.22
C TYR A 48 -17.17 14.12 0.32
N LEU A 49 -17.25 13.42 1.45
CA LEU A 49 -18.23 12.34 1.64
C LEU A 49 -19.65 12.93 1.56
N ASP A 50 -20.47 12.36 0.68
CA ASP A 50 -21.85 12.81 0.42
C ASP A 50 -21.97 14.25 -0.15
N ASP A 51 -20.88 14.83 -0.70
CA ASP A 51 -20.91 16.11 -1.43
C ASP A 51 -20.53 15.92 -2.92
N PRO A 52 -21.52 15.68 -3.81
CA PRO A 52 -21.28 15.45 -5.23
C PRO A 52 -20.63 16.63 -5.96
N ASP A 53 -20.86 17.87 -5.51
CA ASP A 53 -20.29 19.06 -6.14
C ASP A 53 -18.78 19.15 -5.82
N ALA A 54 -18.37 18.87 -4.58
CA ALA A 54 -16.96 18.80 -4.18
C ALA A 54 -16.25 17.65 -4.91
N GLN A 55 -16.86 16.45 -4.96
CA GLN A 55 -16.33 15.28 -5.67
C GLN A 55 -16.12 15.58 -7.17
N SER A 56 -17.13 16.15 -7.83
CA SER A 56 -17.05 16.49 -9.26
C SER A 56 -15.96 17.54 -9.52
N GLY A 57 -15.84 18.56 -8.66
CA GLY A 57 -14.80 19.58 -8.78
C GLY A 57 -13.38 19.01 -8.66
N LEU A 58 -13.16 18.04 -7.77
CA LEU A 58 -11.87 17.34 -7.63
C LEU A 58 -11.58 16.48 -8.87
N LEU A 59 -12.55 15.67 -9.30
CA LEU A 59 -12.40 14.81 -10.49
C LEU A 59 -12.12 15.62 -11.75
N GLU A 60 -12.82 16.75 -11.94
CA GLU A 60 -12.57 17.69 -13.05
C GLU A 60 -11.16 18.29 -12.97
N THR A 61 -10.69 18.63 -11.77
CA THR A 61 -9.34 19.18 -11.55
C THR A 61 -8.27 18.16 -11.93
N VAL A 62 -8.41 16.92 -11.47
CA VAL A 62 -7.47 15.81 -11.78
C VAL A 62 -7.48 15.51 -13.29
N ALA A 63 -8.66 15.38 -13.89
CA ALA A 63 -8.81 15.05 -15.30
C ALA A 63 -8.33 16.19 -16.25
N ALA A 64 -8.38 17.46 -15.81
CA ALA A 64 -7.87 18.60 -16.60
C ALA A 64 -6.33 18.55 -16.80
N HIS A 65 -5.65 17.73 -16.02
CA HIS A 65 -4.21 17.45 -16.10
C HIS A 65 -3.88 16.06 -16.66
N ASP A 66 -4.83 15.41 -17.34
CA ASP A 66 -4.67 14.05 -17.88
C ASP A 66 -4.29 13.01 -16.81
N LEU A 67 -4.63 13.25 -15.53
CA LEU A 67 -4.40 12.34 -14.40
C LEU A 67 -5.69 11.58 -14.05
N GLU A 68 -5.53 10.42 -13.40
CA GLU A 68 -6.62 9.67 -12.75
C GLU A 68 -6.35 9.48 -11.26
N ILE A 69 -7.40 9.19 -10.47
CA ILE A 69 -7.24 8.78 -9.07
C ILE A 69 -7.17 7.25 -9.03
N SER A 70 -6.00 6.70 -8.72
CA SER A 70 -5.75 5.26 -8.69
C SER A 70 -6.27 4.57 -7.44
N ALA A 71 -6.25 5.25 -6.31
CA ALA A 71 -6.75 4.75 -5.03
C ALA A 71 -7.00 5.88 -4.03
N LEU A 72 -7.86 5.60 -3.04
CA LEU A 72 -7.95 6.36 -1.79
C LEU A 72 -7.24 5.58 -0.69
N SER A 73 -6.45 6.28 0.14
CA SER A 73 -5.63 5.63 1.17
C SER A 73 -6.01 6.05 2.57
N THR A 74 -6.30 5.04 3.43
CA THR A 74 -6.66 5.23 4.83
C THR A 74 -5.97 4.16 5.70
N HIS A 75 -4.64 4.16 5.67
CA HIS A 75 -3.83 3.21 6.43
C HIS A 75 -4.08 3.35 7.93
N ASN A 76 -4.65 2.29 8.54
CA ASN A 76 -5.10 2.35 9.93
C ASN A 76 -5.00 0.96 10.60
N ASN A 77 -5.28 0.89 11.92
CA ASN A 77 -5.38 -0.38 12.63
C ASN A 77 -6.84 -0.72 12.99
N PRO A 78 -7.61 -1.34 12.07
CA PRO A 78 -9.01 -1.72 12.32
C PRO A 78 -9.18 -2.89 13.31
N LEU A 79 -8.09 -3.48 13.80
CA LEU A 79 -8.07 -4.56 14.79
C LEU A 79 -7.49 -4.11 16.14
N HIS A 80 -7.33 -2.81 16.36
CA HIS A 80 -6.73 -2.28 17.58
C HIS A 80 -7.47 -2.79 18.83
N PRO A 81 -6.76 -3.27 19.88
CA PRO A 81 -7.39 -3.77 21.10
C PRO A 81 -8.23 -2.71 21.83
N ASP A 82 -7.80 -1.45 21.81
CA ASP A 82 -8.63 -0.32 22.28
C ASP A 82 -9.86 -0.15 21.37
N ALA A 83 -11.04 -0.24 21.96
CA ALA A 83 -12.31 -0.26 21.23
C ALA A 83 -12.57 1.06 20.49
N ASP A 84 -12.24 2.21 21.10
CA ASP A 84 -12.51 3.52 20.50
C ASP A 84 -11.59 3.75 19.27
N ARG A 85 -10.34 3.30 19.36
CA ARG A 85 -9.40 3.35 18.23
C ARG A 85 -9.82 2.40 17.10
N ARG A 86 -10.24 1.19 17.44
CA ARG A 86 -10.73 0.21 16.48
C ARG A 86 -11.97 0.71 15.75
N GLU A 87 -12.98 1.21 16.50
CA GLU A 87 -14.22 1.71 15.91
C GLU A 87 -13.95 2.90 14.95
N ARG A 88 -13.06 3.81 15.37
CA ARG A 88 -12.65 4.93 14.52
C ARG A 88 -11.98 4.43 13.24
N ALA A 89 -10.99 3.56 13.33
CA ALA A 89 -10.30 3.01 12.18
C ALA A 89 -11.26 2.29 11.20
N GLN A 90 -12.17 1.48 11.73
CA GLN A 90 -13.18 0.79 10.92
C GLN A 90 -14.18 1.76 10.28
N THR A 91 -14.54 2.84 10.98
CA THR A 91 -15.41 3.89 10.43
C THR A 91 -14.72 4.60 9.26
N GLU A 92 -13.47 4.99 9.44
CA GLU A 92 -12.66 5.63 8.38
C GLU A 92 -12.55 4.75 7.13
N ILE A 93 -12.32 3.45 7.30
CA ILE A 93 -12.27 2.51 6.16
C ILE A 93 -13.65 2.41 5.46
N ARG A 94 -14.75 2.28 6.20
CA ARG A 94 -16.10 2.22 5.62
C ARG A 94 -16.45 3.51 4.85
N GLU A 95 -16.08 4.65 5.41
CA GLU A 95 -16.31 5.95 4.78
C GLU A 95 -15.42 6.15 3.55
N ALA A 96 -14.16 5.69 3.57
CA ALA A 96 -13.29 5.70 2.40
C ALA A 96 -13.84 4.81 1.28
N ILE A 97 -14.39 3.62 1.59
CA ILE A 97 -15.06 2.75 0.61
C ILE A 97 -16.27 3.45 -0.01
N ARG A 98 -17.10 4.11 0.80
CA ARG A 98 -18.26 4.85 0.29
C ARG A 98 -17.84 6.03 -0.58
N LEU A 99 -16.82 6.77 -0.18
CA LEU A 99 -16.28 7.89 -0.95
C LEU A 99 -15.69 7.41 -2.29
N ALA A 100 -14.96 6.30 -2.27
CA ALA A 100 -14.40 5.68 -3.48
C ALA A 100 -15.52 5.29 -4.47
N ASP A 101 -16.58 4.63 -4.01
CA ASP A 101 -17.76 4.31 -4.83
C ASP A 101 -18.41 5.58 -5.41
N GLN A 102 -18.64 6.61 -4.58
CA GLN A 102 -19.22 7.88 -5.01
C GLN A 102 -18.38 8.61 -6.07
N MET A 103 -17.05 8.48 -6.00
CA MET A 103 -16.11 9.11 -6.94
C MET A 103 -15.76 8.20 -8.13
N GLY A 104 -16.18 6.94 -8.14
CA GLY A 104 -15.82 5.98 -9.17
C GLY A 104 -14.37 5.51 -9.08
N VAL A 105 -13.76 5.57 -7.89
CA VAL A 105 -12.42 5.03 -7.60
C VAL A 105 -12.55 3.56 -7.20
N GLU A 106 -11.78 2.68 -7.81
CA GLU A 106 -11.93 1.23 -7.64
C GLU A 106 -11.26 0.70 -6.35
N ASN A 107 -10.22 1.38 -5.85
CA ASN A 107 -9.33 0.87 -4.81
C ASN A 107 -9.33 1.74 -3.54
N VAL A 108 -9.35 1.06 -2.38
CA VAL A 108 -9.08 1.67 -1.07
C VAL A 108 -7.91 0.94 -0.41
N ASN A 109 -6.79 1.63 -0.23
CA ASN A 109 -5.59 1.09 0.40
C ASN A 109 -5.66 1.24 1.93
N THR A 110 -5.30 0.18 2.66
CA THR A 110 -5.25 0.20 4.14
C THR A 110 -4.35 -0.92 4.68
N PHE A 111 -4.16 -0.95 6.01
CA PHE A 111 -3.53 -2.07 6.70
C PHE A 111 -4.56 -3.10 7.18
N SER A 112 -4.12 -4.36 7.33
CA SER A 112 -4.93 -5.40 7.96
C SER A 112 -5.27 -5.08 9.42
N GLY A 113 -4.44 -4.28 10.07
CA GLY A 113 -4.46 -4.08 11.50
C GLY A 113 -3.72 -5.18 12.27
N LEU A 114 -3.56 -4.96 13.58
CA LEU A 114 -2.92 -5.88 14.52
C LEU A 114 -3.70 -5.93 15.83
N PRO A 115 -4.26 -7.10 16.21
CA PRO A 115 -4.89 -7.29 17.50
C PRO A 115 -3.88 -7.38 18.65
N ALA A 116 -4.39 -7.47 19.87
CA ALA A 116 -3.64 -7.90 21.06
C ALA A 116 -3.26 -9.38 20.97
N GLY A 117 -2.40 -9.84 21.90
CA GLY A 117 -2.06 -11.26 22.04
C GLY A 117 -3.13 -12.11 22.72
N GLY A 118 -4.15 -11.47 23.32
CA GLY A 118 -5.25 -12.13 24.03
C GLY A 118 -6.37 -11.16 24.37
N PRO A 119 -7.53 -11.64 24.86
CA PRO A 119 -8.74 -10.82 25.05
C PRO A 119 -8.60 -9.75 26.16
N ASP A 120 -7.67 -9.95 27.09
CA ASP A 120 -7.44 -9.05 28.23
C ASP A 120 -6.25 -8.09 28.00
N ASP A 121 -5.58 -8.18 26.85
CA ASP A 121 -4.46 -7.30 26.50
C ASP A 121 -4.96 -5.99 25.88
N GLU A 122 -4.22 -4.91 26.13
CA GLU A 122 -4.55 -3.56 25.66
C GLU A 122 -3.61 -3.04 24.56
N VAL A 123 -2.56 -3.82 24.22
CA VAL A 123 -1.52 -3.42 23.28
C VAL A 123 -1.46 -4.39 22.09
N PRO A 124 -1.39 -3.90 20.85
CA PRO A 124 -1.16 -4.75 19.69
C PRO A 124 0.11 -5.59 19.87
N ASN A 125 0.08 -6.86 19.50
CA ASN A 125 1.20 -7.78 19.68
C ASN A 125 1.56 -8.50 18.38
N TRP A 126 2.70 -8.14 17.77
CA TRP A 126 3.16 -8.74 16.54
C TRP A 126 3.93 -10.05 16.79
N ILE A 127 3.36 -11.18 16.37
CA ILE A 127 3.90 -12.50 16.57
C ILE A 127 4.60 -12.96 15.29
N THR A 128 5.92 -13.12 15.38
CA THR A 128 6.78 -13.50 14.25
C THR A 128 7.42 -14.90 14.43
N ALA A 129 7.13 -15.58 15.54
CA ALA A 129 7.64 -16.92 15.83
C ALA A 129 6.61 -17.72 16.65
N PRO A 130 6.41 -19.03 16.35
CA PRO A 130 5.34 -19.83 16.94
C PRO A 130 5.70 -20.43 18.32
N TRP A 131 6.81 -20.04 18.90
CA TRP A 131 7.30 -20.59 20.18
C TRP A 131 7.69 -19.46 21.14
N PRO A 132 7.36 -19.55 22.44
CA PRO A 132 6.71 -20.66 23.14
C PRO A 132 5.24 -20.90 22.71
N PRO A 133 4.60 -22.02 23.13
CA PRO A 133 3.24 -22.39 22.68
C PRO A 133 2.19 -21.29 22.81
N GLU A 134 2.31 -20.44 23.82
CA GLU A 134 1.42 -19.29 24.03
C GLU A 134 1.39 -18.32 22.84
N HIS A 135 2.49 -18.23 22.07
CA HIS A 135 2.55 -17.41 20.87
C HIS A 135 1.71 -18.00 19.72
N ALA A 136 1.65 -19.32 19.60
CA ALA A 136 0.78 -19.97 18.64
C ALA A 136 -0.70 -19.77 19.00
N GLU A 137 -1.06 -19.90 20.28
CA GLU A 137 -2.41 -19.66 20.77
C GLU A 137 -2.82 -18.19 20.57
N ALA A 138 -1.91 -17.24 20.84
CA ALA A 138 -2.15 -15.83 20.60
C ALA A 138 -2.31 -15.51 19.11
N LEU A 139 -1.55 -16.14 18.23
CA LEU A 139 -1.69 -15.97 16.78
C LEU A 139 -3.03 -16.51 16.25
N GLU A 140 -3.51 -17.65 16.77
CA GLU A 140 -4.84 -18.15 16.43
C GLU A 140 -5.94 -17.20 16.88
N TYR A 141 -5.86 -16.71 18.12
CA TYR A 141 -6.78 -15.67 18.62
C TYR A 141 -6.79 -14.42 17.73
N GLN A 142 -5.63 -13.95 17.30
CA GLN A 142 -5.52 -12.79 16.40
C GLN A 142 -6.21 -13.02 15.07
N TRP A 143 -6.07 -14.22 14.51
CA TRP A 143 -6.75 -14.58 13.26
C TRP A 143 -8.25 -14.73 13.42
N ASP A 144 -8.74 -15.22 14.55
CA ASP A 144 -10.18 -15.27 14.86
C ASP A 144 -10.76 -13.86 14.92
N VAL A 145 -10.08 -12.92 15.63
CA VAL A 145 -10.46 -11.50 15.69
C VAL A 145 -10.45 -10.88 14.29
N ALA A 146 -9.41 -11.13 13.49
CA ALA A 146 -9.30 -10.58 12.15
C ALA A 146 -10.41 -11.09 11.23
N THR A 147 -10.68 -12.38 11.25
CA THR A 147 -11.73 -13.00 10.43
C THR A 147 -13.10 -12.41 10.76
N ASP A 148 -13.41 -12.25 12.05
CA ASP A 148 -14.69 -11.67 12.50
C ASP A 148 -14.83 -10.20 12.02
N GLN A 149 -13.84 -9.35 12.32
CA GLN A 149 -13.91 -7.93 12.01
C GLN A 149 -13.81 -7.62 10.51
N TRP A 150 -12.96 -8.34 9.79
CA TRP A 150 -12.78 -8.15 8.35
C TRP A 150 -13.95 -8.70 7.53
N SER A 151 -14.72 -9.66 8.03
CA SER A 151 -15.94 -10.12 7.35
C SER A 151 -16.91 -8.98 7.13
N ASP A 152 -17.10 -8.11 8.12
CA ASP A 152 -17.99 -6.94 8.03
C ASP A 152 -17.44 -5.88 7.04
N LEU A 153 -16.14 -5.57 7.11
CA LEU A 153 -15.50 -4.59 6.22
C LEU A 153 -15.51 -5.05 4.76
N ALA A 154 -15.19 -6.33 4.54
CA ALA A 154 -15.22 -6.93 3.21
C ALA A 154 -16.65 -7.02 2.62
N ALA A 155 -17.67 -7.19 3.45
CA ALA A 155 -19.06 -7.12 2.99
C ALA A 155 -19.42 -5.70 2.52
N VAL A 156 -19.01 -4.66 3.25
CA VAL A 156 -19.19 -3.26 2.81
C VAL A 156 -18.48 -3.01 1.48
N ALA A 157 -17.26 -3.48 1.33
CA ALA A 157 -16.50 -3.36 0.07
C ALA A 157 -17.23 -4.03 -1.10
N ALA A 158 -17.78 -5.23 -0.89
CA ALA A 158 -18.56 -5.96 -1.89
C ALA A 158 -19.87 -5.25 -2.26
N ASP A 159 -20.57 -4.69 -1.28
CA ASP A 159 -21.83 -3.95 -1.50
C ASP A 159 -21.62 -2.68 -2.34
N HIS A 160 -20.45 -2.03 -2.22
CA HIS A 160 -20.06 -0.83 -2.97
C HIS A 160 -19.29 -1.15 -4.26
N GLY A 161 -18.87 -2.40 -4.48
CA GLY A 161 -18.08 -2.79 -5.65
C GLY A 161 -16.62 -2.27 -5.62
N VAL A 162 -16.12 -1.86 -4.46
CA VAL A 162 -14.78 -1.31 -4.23
C VAL A 162 -13.85 -2.41 -3.74
N ASP A 163 -12.60 -2.42 -4.20
CA ASP A 163 -11.57 -3.33 -3.72
C ASP A 163 -10.83 -2.72 -2.52
N VAL A 164 -10.68 -3.52 -1.45
CA VAL A 164 -9.87 -3.13 -0.30
C VAL A 164 -8.51 -3.79 -0.42
N CYS A 165 -7.51 -2.94 -0.61
CA CYS A 165 -6.14 -3.33 -0.90
C CYS A 165 -5.31 -3.29 0.37
N ILE A 166 -5.01 -4.47 0.91
CA ILE A 166 -4.24 -4.61 2.15
C ILE A 166 -2.75 -4.49 1.85
N GLU A 167 -2.11 -3.52 2.45
CA GLU A 167 -0.67 -3.44 2.44
C GLU A 167 -0.07 -4.44 3.43
N MET A 168 0.82 -5.30 2.93
CA MET A 168 1.58 -6.27 3.73
C MET A 168 2.69 -5.55 4.48
N HIS A 169 2.41 -5.14 5.72
CA HIS A 169 3.26 -4.21 6.47
C HIS A 169 3.77 -4.82 7.79
N PRO A 170 5.04 -4.58 8.19
CA PRO A 170 5.52 -4.98 9.51
C PRO A 170 4.65 -4.41 10.65
N ASN A 171 4.59 -5.12 11.76
CA ASN A 171 3.69 -4.81 12.89
C ASN A 171 2.19 -4.83 12.54
N MET A 172 1.82 -5.49 11.45
CA MET A 172 0.44 -5.84 11.09
C MET A 172 0.27 -7.35 11.06
N LEU A 173 -0.96 -7.84 11.16
CA LEU A 173 -1.25 -9.28 11.14
C LEU A 173 -0.94 -9.88 9.75
N VAL A 174 -1.29 -9.14 8.70
CA VAL A 174 -0.92 -9.47 7.32
C VAL A 174 0.35 -8.69 6.96
N TYR A 175 1.47 -9.37 6.92
CA TYR A 175 2.78 -8.79 6.60
C TYR A 175 3.52 -9.56 5.49
N GLU A 176 2.89 -10.59 4.93
CA GLU A 176 3.45 -11.43 3.87
C GLU A 176 2.34 -12.07 3.01
N PRO A 177 2.67 -12.62 1.81
CA PRO A 177 1.67 -13.08 0.83
C PRO A 177 0.71 -14.17 1.30
N HIS A 178 1.15 -15.12 2.13
CA HIS A 178 0.25 -16.19 2.63
C HIS A 178 -0.76 -15.66 3.64
N GLY A 179 -0.34 -14.69 4.48
CA GLY A 179 -1.25 -13.99 5.40
C GLY A 179 -2.33 -13.22 4.64
N LEU A 180 -1.97 -12.55 3.53
CA LEU A 180 -2.94 -11.89 2.68
C LEU A 180 -3.97 -12.88 2.12
N LEU A 181 -3.52 -13.98 1.55
CA LEU A 181 -4.45 -14.99 1.01
C LEU A 181 -5.33 -15.61 2.09
N ARG A 182 -4.79 -15.83 3.29
CA ARG A 182 -5.59 -16.30 4.43
C ARG A 182 -6.72 -15.33 4.76
N LEU A 183 -6.46 -14.04 4.78
CA LEU A 183 -7.48 -13.03 5.04
C LEU A 183 -8.51 -12.98 3.90
N ARG A 184 -8.06 -13.00 2.65
CA ARG A 184 -8.91 -13.03 1.46
C ARG A 184 -9.83 -14.26 1.45
N GLU A 185 -9.29 -15.45 1.71
CA GLU A 185 -10.04 -16.70 1.79
C GLU A 185 -11.07 -16.72 2.93
N ALA A 186 -10.76 -16.05 4.04
CA ALA A 186 -11.66 -15.92 5.19
C ALA A 186 -12.77 -14.88 4.96
N THR A 187 -12.67 -14.03 3.93
CA THR A 187 -13.59 -12.92 3.64
C THR A 187 -14.18 -13.03 2.24
N ASN A 188 -13.68 -12.28 1.26
CA ASN A 188 -14.12 -12.37 -0.15
C ASN A 188 -13.04 -11.82 -1.10
N GLU A 189 -13.33 -11.88 -2.41
CA GLU A 189 -12.43 -11.45 -3.49
C GLU A 189 -12.18 -9.94 -3.58
N ARG A 190 -12.93 -9.11 -2.86
CA ARG A 190 -12.67 -7.66 -2.78
C ARG A 190 -11.48 -7.32 -1.88
N VAL A 191 -11.01 -8.27 -1.07
CA VAL A 191 -9.79 -8.12 -0.29
C VAL A 191 -8.62 -8.62 -1.13
N GLY A 192 -7.69 -7.72 -1.46
CA GLY A 192 -6.46 -8.03 -2.21
C GLY A 192 -5.27 -7.24 -1.69
N ALA A 193 -4.16 -7.25 -2.42
CA ALA A 193 -2.96 -6.53 -2.04
C ALA A 193 -2.96 -5.09 -2.59
N ASN A 194 -2.63 -4.13 -1.74
CA ASN A 194 -1.74 -3.06 -2.12
C ASN A 194 -0.32 -3.61 -1.97
N PHE A 195 0.30 -3.98 -3.08
CA PHE A 195 1.59 -4.68 -3.05
C PHE A 195 2.73 -3.68 -2.91
N ASP A 196 3.27 -3.56 -1.69
CA ASP A 196 4.48 -2.78 -1.43
C ASP A 196 5.70 -3.72 -1.29
N PRO A 197 6.62 -3.73 -2.27
CA PRO A 197 7.81 -4.57 -2.22
C PRO A 197 8.79 -4.16 -1.12
N SER A 198 8.76 -2.92 -0.67
CA SER A 198 9.73 -2.38 0.28
C SER A 198 9.71 -3.12 1.61
N HIS A 199 8.54 -3.60 2.01
CA HIS A 199 8.34 -4.37 3.23
C HIS A 199 8.77 -5.84 3.09
N LEU A 200 8.89 -6.36 1.88
CA LEU A 200 9.21 -7.76 1.61
C LEU A 200 10.72 -7.99 1.45
N TYR A 201 11.45 -7.03 0.91
CA TYR A 201 12.90 -7.16 0.67
C TYR A 201 13.69 -7.53 1.93
N TRP A 202 13.48 -6.82 3.03
CA TRP A 202 14.21 -7.07 4.27
C TRP A 202 13.77 -8.35 4.98
N GLN A 203 12.61 -8.88 4.65
CA GLN A 203 12.15 -10.19 5.11
C GLN A 203 12.79 -11.36 4.33
N GLY A 204 13.51 -11.06 3.24
CA GLY A 204 14.11 -12.07 2.36
C GLY A 204 13.09 -12.73 1.43
N ILE A 205 11.96 -12.09 1.19
CA ILE A 205 10.95 -12.56 0.23
C ILE A 205 11.35 -12.08 -1.17
N ASP A 206 11.33 -13.00 -2.14
CA ASP A 206 11.53 -12.65 -3.55
C ASP A 206 10.27 -11.95 -4.07
N VAL A 207 10.42 -10.69 -4.45
CA VAL A 207 9.32 -9.82 -4.86
C VAL A 207 8.65 -10.31 -6.15
N THR A 208 9.44 -10.77 -7.12
CA THR A 208 8.88 -11.27 -8.39
C THR A 208 8.10 -12.56 -8.20
N GLU A 209 8.57 -13.46 -7.34
CA GLU A 209 7.83 -14.67 -7.00
C GLU A 209 6.59 -14.37 -6.15
N ALA A 210 6.65 -13.38 -5.25
CA ALA A 210 5.50 -12.92 -4.48
C ALA A 210 4.41 -12.28 -5.37
N ILE A 211 4.80 -11.45 -6.35
CA ILE A 211 3.88 -10.91 -7.36
C ILE A 211 3.22 -12.03 -8.15
N ARG A 212 3.98 -13.03 -8.59
CA ARG A 212 3.46 -14.18 -9.32
C ARG A 212 2.49 -14.99 -8.48
N PHE A 213 2.87 -15.26 -7.23
CA PHE A 213 2.07 -16.02 -6.28
C PHE A 213 0.69 -15.38 -6.00
N LEU A 214 0.64 -14.06 -5.84
CA LEU A 214 -0.61 -13.33 -5.62
C LEU A 214 -1.36 -13.08 -6.94
N GLY A 215 -0.65 -12.71 -8.01
CA GLY A 215 -1.26 -12.37 -9.29
C GLY A 215 -1.95 -13.57 -9.99
N GLU A 216 -1.40 -14.80 -9.86
CA GLU A 216 -2.06 -16.03 -10.33
C GLU A 216 -3.40 -16.31 -9.62
N ARG A 217 -3.73 -15.54 -8.57
CA ARG A 217 -4.95 -15.63 -7.76
C ARG A 217 -5.79 -14.37 -7.82
N ASP A 218 -5.49 -13.48 -8.79
CA ASP A 218 -6.15 -12.18 -8.96
C ASP A 218 -6.17 -11.37 -7.64
N ALA A 219 -5.07 -11.42 -6.87
CA ALA A 219 -4.98 -10.83 -5.55
C ALA A 219 -4.05 -9.60 -5.49
N VAL A 220 -3.53 -9.10 -6.60
CA VAL A 220 -2.80 -7.81 -6.68
C VAL A 220 -3.75 -6.76 -7.24
N HIS A 221 -4.31 -5.92 -6.38
CA HIS A 221 -5.30 -4.92 -6.75
C HIS A 221 -4.68 -3.54 -6.94
N HIS A 222 -3.67 -3.20 -6.14
CA HIS A 222 -2.90 -1.97 -6.23
C HIS A 222 -1.41 -2.25 -5.99
N PHE A 223 -0.53 -1.31 -6.37
CA PHE A 223 0.91 -1.49 -6.24
C PHE A 223 1.58 -0.20 -5.76
N HIS A 224 2.28 -0.25 -4.63
CA HIS A 224 3.19 0.79 -4.20
C HIS A 224 4.59 0.58 -4.78
N ALA A 225 5.04 1.54 -5.57
CA ALA A 225 6.41 1.57 -6.06
C ALA A 225 7.30 2.24 -5.00
N LYS A 226 7.91 1.42 -4.15
CA LYS A 226 8.78 1.83 -3.04
C LYS A 226 9.97 0.89 -2.92
N ASP A 227 11.14 1.41 -2.68
CA ASP A 227 12.38 0.64 -2.66
C ASP A 227 12.96 0.53 -1.24
N THR A 228 13.78 -0.47 -1.03
CA THR A 228 14.49 -0.68 0.25
C THR A 228 15.95 -1.04 -0.01
N LYS A 229 16.85 -0.37 0.67
CA LYS A 229 18.27 -0.71 0.69
C LYS A 229 18.61 -1.55 1.91
N LEU A 230 19.19 -2.73 1.70
CA LEU A 230 19.72 -3.58 2.76
C LEU A 230 21.16 -3.17 3.10
N TYR A 231 21.43 -2.94 4.38
CA TYR A 231 22.75 -2.65 4.91
C TYR A 231 23.30 -3.90 5.60
N GLU A 232 23.86 -4.81 4.80
CA GLU A 232 24.32 -6.12 5.26
C GLU A 232 25.35 -6.06 6.40
N ALA A 233 26.18 -5.01 6.45
CA ALA A 233 27.16 -4.88 7.50
C ALA A 233 26.52 -4.81 8.89
N ASN A 234 25.43 -4.06 9.02
CA ASN A 234 24.64 -3.97 10.25
C ASN A 234 23.80 -5.25 10.46
N ALA A 235 23.18 -5.76 9.40
CA ALA A 235 22.36 -6.97 9.45
C ALA A 235 23.13 -8.23 9.89
N ARG A 236 24.44 -8.32 9.58
CA ARG A 236 25.30 -9.45 10.01
C ARG A 236 25.42 -9.58 11.53
N THR A 237 25.14 -8.53 12.28
CA THR A 237 25.24 -8.55 13.76
C THR A 237 23.91 -8.47 14.47
N LYS A 238 22.86 -7.93 13.86
CA LYS A 238 21.54 -7.75 14.50
C LYS A 238 20.35 -8.29 13.69
N GLY A 239 20.58 -8.77 12.46
CA GLY A 239 19.50 -9.23 11.58
C GLY A 239 18.70 -8.09 10.97
N TYR A 240 17.54 -8.41 10.40
CA TYR A 240 16.65 -7.46 9.72
C TYR A 240 15.40 -7.06 10.53
N LEU A 241 15.08 -7.77 11.62
CA LEU A 241 14.08 -7.30 12.60
C LEU A 241 14.70 -6.17 13.44
N ASP A 242 14.75 -4.99 12.86
CA ASP A 242 15.49 -3.85 13.36
C ASP A 242 14.57 -2.83 14.03
N THR A 243 14.75 -2.62 15.32
CA THR A 243 13.97 -1.67 16.13
C THR A 243 14.66 -0.30 16.31
N ALA A 244 15.79 -0.05 15.64
CA ALA A 244 16.42 1.27 15.66
C ALA A 244 15.49 2.31 15.01
N PRO A 245 15.49 3.57 15.51
CA PRO A 245 14.69 4.63 14.90
C PRO A 245 15.03 4.83 13.42
N TYR A 246 14.04 5.16 12.58
CA TYR A 246 14.27 5.44 11.15
C TYR A 246 15.19 6.63 10.91
N THR A 247 15.32 7.52 11.89
CA THR A 247 16.22 8.69 11.87
C THR A 247 17.66 8.37 12.26
N ASP A 248 17.99 7.14 12.60
CA ASP A 248 19.34 6.67 12.93
C ASP A 248 19.88 5.80 11.78
N GLU A 249 19.90 6.38 10.57
CA GLU A 249 20.18 5.70 9.31
C GLU A 249 21.48 4.87 9.33
N PRO A 250 22.61 5.36 9.92
CA PRO A 250 23.87 4.60 9.94
C PRO A 250 23.78 3.29 10.72
N GLU A 251 22.89 3.19 11.70
CA GLU A 251 22.75 2.03 12.57
C GLU A 251 21.73 1.02 12.05
N ARG A 252 20.90 1.39 11.07
CA ARG A 252 19.84 0.51 10.58
C ARG A 252 20.36 -0.59 9.67
N SER A 253 19.67 -1.74 9.72
CA SER A 253 19.93 -2.88 8.82
C SER A 253 19.33 -2.69 7.44
N TRP A 254 18.35 -1.81 7.31
CA TRP A 254 17.69 -1.45 6.05
C TRP A 254 17.02 -0.07 6.19
N LEU A 255 16.88 0.59 5.06
CA LEU A 255 16.18 1.87 4.94
C LEU A 255 15.28 1.86 3.71
N PHE A 256 14.14 2.53 3.80
CA PHE A 256 13.37 2.91 2.62
C PHE A 256 14.19 3.88 1.77
N ARG A 257 14.12 3.71 0.47
CA ARG A 257 14.89 4.51 -0.48
C ARG A 257 14.04 4.86 -1.69
N SER A 258 14.35 5.99 -2.28
CA SER A 258 13.85 6.31 -3.62
C SER A 258 14.15 5.17 -4.60
N ILE A 259 13.24 4.91 -5.53
CA ILE A 259 13.36 3.85 -6.52
C ILE A 259 14.71 3.94 -7.26
N GLY A 260 15.42 2.82 -7.31
CA GLY A 260 16.75 2.73 -7.91
C GLY A 260 17.93 2.89 -6.93
N TYR A 261 17.65 3.28 -5.68
CA TYR A 261 18.70 3.41 -4.66
C TYR A 261 18.80 2.17 -3.74
N GLY A 262 17.78 1.34 -3.71
CA GLY A 262 17.80 0.01 -3.10
C GLY A 262 18.20 -1.05 -4.11
N HIS A 263 17.44 -1.15 -5.19
CA HIS A 263 17.60 -2.07 -6.30
C HIS A 263 17.78 -1.31 -7.62
N ASP A 264 18.50 -1.91 -8.58
CA ASP A 264 18.80 -1.27 -9.85
C ASP A 264 17.63 -1.31 -10.85
N GLU A 265 17.81 -0.62 -11.98
CA GLU A 265 16.82 -0.56 -13.08
C GLU A 265 16.49 -1.95 -13.64
N ALA A 266 17.44 -2.89 -13.65
CA ALA A 266 17.18 -4.24 -14.14
C ALA A 266 16.17 -4.96 -13.24
N HIS A 267 16.30 -4.83 -11.93
CA HIS A 267 15.35 -5.37 -10.98
C HIS A 267 13.94 -4.77 -11.16
N TRP A 268 13.83 -3.45 -11.31
CA TRP A 268 12.53 -2.78 -11.52
C TRP A 268 11.88 -3.19 -12.85
N LYS A 269 12.68 -3.43 -13.90
CA LYS A 269 12.19 -4.02 -15.15
C LYS A 269 11.65 -5.44 -14.97
N ASP A 270 12.27 -6.24 -14.11
CA ASP A 270 11.76 -7.59 -13.77
C ASP A 270 10.45 -7.49 -12.97
N VAL A 271 10.34 -6.57 -12.03
CA VAL A 271 9.10 -6.29 -11.28
C VAL A 271 7.97 -5.91 -12.24
N VAL A 272 8.18 -4.89 -13.07
CA VAL A 272 7.18 -4.42 -14.06
C VAL A 272 6.79 -5.53 -15.06
N SER A 273 7.76 -6.31 -15.52
CA SER A 273 7.51 -7.43 -16.43
C SER A 273 6.66 -8.51 -15.76
N THR A 274 6.91 -8.77 -14.47
CA THR A 274 6.17 -9.78 -13.70
C THR A 274 4.73 -9.32 -13.43
N LEU A 275 4.53 -8.06 -13.04
CA LEU A 275 3.20 -7.46 -12.92
C LEU A 275 2.40 -7.59 -14.21
N ARG A 276 3.02 -7.27 -15.34
CA ARG A 276 2.38 -7.41 -16.66
C ARG A 276 2.06 -8.86 -17.01
N MET A 277 2.94 -9.82 -16.68
CA MET A 277 2.71 -11.26 -16.93
C MET A 277 1.51 -11.80 -16.14
N VAL A 278 1.24 -11.29 -14.96
CA VAL A 278 0.07 -11.68 -14.17
C VAL A 278 -1.18 -10.85 -14.48
N GLY A 279 -1.12 -9.94 -15.45
CA GLY A 279 -2.26 -9.17 -15.92
C GLY A 279 -2.56 -7.89 -15.12
N TYR A 280 -1.66 -7.44 -14.27
CA TYR A 280 -1.81 -6.16 -13.58
C TYR A 280 -1.69 -5.00 -14.57
N GLU A 281 -2.69 -4.13 -14.64
CA GLU A 281 -2.74 -2.95 -15.52
C GLU A 281 -2.91 -1.63 -14.75
N GLY A 282 -3.00 -1.65 -13.42
CA GLY A 282 -3.18 -0.48 -12.55
C GLY A 282 -1.95 0.43 -12.46
N ALA A 283 -1.98 1.38 -11.56
CA ALA A 283 -0.90 2.33 -11.33
C ALA A 283 0.29 1.69 -10.58
N LEU A 284 1.50 2.16 -10.90
CA LEU A 284 2.69 2.01 -10.08
C LEU A 284 2.79 3.27 -9.21
N SER A 285 2.12 3.26 -8.07
CA SER A 285 1.99 4.42 -7.18
C SER A 285 3.26 4.61 -6.36
N ILE A 286 4.04 5.65 -6.64
CA ILE A 286 5.27 5.94 -5.91
C ILE A 286 4.90 6.39 -4.50
N GLU A 287 5.35 5.65 -3.50
CA GLU A 287 5.34 6.06 -2.11
C GLU A 287 6.76 6.46 -1.68
N HIS A 288 6.93 7.74 -1.33
CA HIS A 288 8.26 8.27 -1.01
C HIS A 288 8.47 8.39 0.50
N GLU A 289 9.40 7.59 1.03
CA GLU A 289 9.83 7.60 2.44
C GLU A 289 11.38 7.54 2.57
N ASP A 290 12.10 8.17 1.67
CA ASP A 290 13.58 8.22 1.70
C ASP A 290 14.07 9.36 2.60
N SER A 291 14.63 9.04 3.76
CA SER A 291 15.20 10.03 4.70
C SER A 291 16.45 10.74 4.21
N LEU A 292 17.07 10.28 3.09
CA LEU A 292 18.33 10.80 2.58
C LEU A 292 18.14 11.78 1.40
N THR A 293 16.90 12.09 1.01
CA THR A 293 16.59 13.05 -0.05
C THR A 293 15.28 13.81 0.24
N SER A 294 15.03 14.89 -0.48
CA SER A 294 13.75 15.59 -0.40
C SER A 294 12.65 14.82 -1.16
N GLY A 295 11.38 15.04 -0.79
CA GLY A 295 10.26 14.45 -1.48
C GLY A 295 10.30 14.68 -3.00
N ARG A 296 10.49 15.93 -3.44
CA ARG A 296 10.55 16.28 -4.87
C ARG A 296 11.71 15.59 -5.60
N GLU A 297 12.94 15.67 -5.09
CA GLU A 297 14.09 15.02 -5.74
C GLU A 297 13.91 13.49 -5.80
N GLY A 298 13.38 12.90 -4.74
CA GLY A 298 13.11 11.46 -4.71
C GLY A 298 12.05 11.05 -5.72
N LEU A 299 10.96 11.80 -5.84
CA LEU A 299 9.92 11.58 -6.84
C LEU A 299 10.44 11.74 -8.27
N GLU A 300 11.14 12.83 -8.59
CA GLU A 300 11.76 13.05 -9.91
C GLU A 300 12.64 11.88 -10.35
N LYS A 301 13.47 11.36 -9.42
CA LYS A 301 14.35 10.21 -9.70
C LYS A 301 13.59 8.90 -9.85
N ALA A 302 12.53 8.72 -9.08
CA ALA A 302 11.69 7.53 -9.16
C ALA A 302 10.92 7.48 -10.49
N VAL A 303 10.33 8.60 -10.91
CA VAL A 303 9.64 8.74 -12.19
C VAL A 303 10.61 8.48 -13.34
N ASP A 304 11.78 9.13 -13.36
CA ASP A 304 12.82 8.95 -14.40
C ASP A 304 13.26 7.48 -14.57
N LEU A 305 13.32 6.71 -13.47
CA LEU A 305 13.64 5.28 -13.56
C LEU A 305 12.44 4.47 -14.05
N LEU A 306 11.25 4.72 -13.50
CA LEU A 306 10.06 3.96 -13.87
C LEU A 306 9.65 4.17 -15.32
N GLU A 307 9.80 5.38 -15.90
CA GLU A 307 9.60 5.65 -17.31
C GLU A 307 10.44 4.72 -18.21
N ARG A 308 11.64 4.37 -17.79
CA ARG A 308 12.49 3.41 -18.51
C ARG A 308 12.16 1.95 -18.24
N ALA A 309 11.35 1.66 -17.22
CA ALA A 309 10.96 0.31 -16.83
C ALA A 309 9.58 -0.08 -17.37
N VAL A 310 8.64 0.86 -17.45
CA VAL A 310 7.28 0.60 -17.93
C VAL A 310 7.23 0.36 -19.44
N PHE A 311 6.20 -0.35 -19.88
CA PHE A 311 5.94 -0.55 -21.30
C PHE A 311 4.84 0.41 -21.75
N GLU A 312 5.13 1.25 -22.73
CA GLU A 312 4.18 2.24 -23.28
C GLU A 312 3.06 1.60 -24.12
N THR A 313 3.31 0.41 -24.67
CA THR A 313 2.37 -0.22 -25.61
C THR A 313 1.97 -1.62 -25.16
N ARG A 314 0.73 -2.01 -25.49
CA ARG A 314 0.28 -3.39 -25.32
C ARG A 314 1.02 -4.32 -26.30
N PRO A 315 1.31 -5.57 -25.91
CA PRO A 315 1.95 -6.52 -26.82
C PRO A 315 1.05 -6.80 -28.04
N GLY A 316 1.67 -6.82 -29.23
CA GLY A 316 1.02 -7.32 -30.44
C GLY A 316 0.98 -8.85 -30.49
N GLU A 317 0.39 -9.40 -31.56
CA GLU A 317 0.45 -10.84 -31.81
C GLU A 317 1.91 -11.30 -31.99
N ALA A 318 2.25 -12.41 -31.36
CA ALA A 318 3.59 -12.99 -31.43
C ALA A 318 3.80 -13.61 -32.84
N TYR A 319 4.46 -12.91 -33.72
CA TYR A 319 4.70 -13.34 -35.13
C TYR A 319 5.68 -14.53 -35.26
N TRP A 320 6.28 -14.95 -34.16
CA TRP A 320 7.24 -16.08 -34.10
C TRP A 320 6.65 -17.38 -33.54
N THR A 321 5.35 -17.42 -33.20
CA THR A 321 4.66 -18.61 -32.63
C THR A 321 3.81 -19.33 -33.67
#